data_c695fa2735369f3c00fccb58da720930
#
_entry.id   c695fa2735369f3c00fccb58da720930
#
_cell.length_a   1.000
_cell.length_b   1.000
_cell.length_c   1.000
_cell.angle_alpha   90.00
_cell.angle_beta   90.00
_cell.angle_gamma   90.00
#
_symmetry.space_group_name_H-M   'P 1'
#
loop_
_entity.id
_entity.type
_entity.pdbx_description
1 polymer ?
#
loop_
_entity_poly.entity_id
_entity_poly.type
_entity_poly.pdbx_seq_one_letter_code
_entity_poly.pdbx_strand_id
1 'polypeptide(L)'
;MAKARKTIGLTYNDLISPVFIVLQALGGSGTVKEINDKIIETLKLPDSVVDVLHDPNRSPQTELEYQLAWARTYLKKYGAIENCSKGVWAITSNFLSIKEIDGKDVLRKATSPKKGETTIAQEIPEVNIVEEPEEVQPWKVRLIEVLHNMDPWGFERLAQRLLRECGFTQVQVTKKTGDGGIDGTGKLKINGIFSFNVAFQCKRYKGAVGASDIRDFRGSLTTDIEKGVFITTGVFTKAAKEEASNPGKQQID
;
A
#
# COMPACT_ATOMS: atom_id res chain seq x y z
N MET A 1 5.89 21.51 -18.48
CA MET A 1 7.18 21.13 -17.89
C MET A 1 6.97 19.92 -17.01
N ALA A 2 7.49 18.75 -17.39
CA ALA A 2 7.41 17.54 -16.57
C ALA A 2 8.26 17.77 -15.31
N LYS A 3 7.64 17.73 -14.11
CA LYS A 3 8.38 17.74 -12.86
C LYS A 3 9.26 16.48 -12.82
N ALA A 4 10.57 16.66 -12.61
CA ALA A 4 11.50 15.57 -12.43
C ALA A 4 10.96 14.61 -11.35
N ARG A 5 10.89 13.31 -11.66
CA ARG A 5 10.55 12.26 -10.69
C ARG A 5 11.56 12.35 -9.54
N LYS A 6 11.09 12.48 -8.31
CA LYS A 6 11.95 12.35 -7.13
C LYS A 6 12.36 10.89 -7.01
N THR A 7 13.59 10.59 -7.35
CA THR A 7 14.18 9.26 -7.13
C THR A 7 14.61 9.14 -5.67
N ILE A 8 14.25 8.05 -5.03
CA ILE A 8 14.62 7.76 -3.63
C ILE A 8 16.08 7.26 -3.48
N GLY A 9 16.83 7.15 -4.59
CA GLY A 9 18.18 6.61 -4.60
C GLY A 9 18.27 5.08 -4.43
N LEU A 10 17.13 4.40 -4.24
CA LEU A 10 17.01 2.94 -4.17
C LEU A 10 16.23 2.44 -5.38
N THR A 11 16.73 1.39 -5.99
CA THR A 11 16.08 0.71 -7.11
C THR A 11 15.70 -0.72 -6.72
N TYR A 12 14.85 -1.36 -7.51
CA TYR A 12 14.53 -2.78 -7.30
C TYR A 12 15.79 -3.66 -7.27
N ASN A 13 16.87 -3.28 -7.98
CA ASN A 13 18.14 -4.01 -7.95
C ASN A 13 18.74 -4.07 -6.54
N ASP A 14 18.65 -2.97 -5.82
CA ASP A 14 19.18 -2.83 -4.45
C ASP A 14 18.28 -3.55 -3.44
N LEU A 15 17.02 -3.80 -3.80
CA LEU A 15 15.99 -4.34 -2.92
C LEU A 15 15.75 -5.85 -3.08
N ILE A 16 16.24 -6.50 -4.14
CA ILE A 16 16.05 -7.94 -4.38
C ILE A 16 16.58 -8.78 -3.20
N SER A 17 17.87 -8.62 -2.85
CA SER A 17 18.48 -9.36 -1.75
C SER A 17 17.83 -9.03 -0.40
N PRO A 18 17.60 -7.74 -0.04
CA PRO A 18 16.87 -7.38 1.17
C PRO A 18 15.48 -8.00 1.28
N VAL A 19 14.68 -8.04 0.21
CA VAL A 19 13.34 -8.67 0.22
C VAL A 19 13.44 -10.15 0.57
N PHE A 20 14.41 -10.87 0.01
CA PHE A 20 14.60 -12.28 0.31
C PHE A 20 15.02 -12.51 1.76
N ILE A 21 15.98 -11.72 2.28
CA ILE A 21 16.45 -11.80 3.67
C ILE A 21 15.30 -11.49 4.64
N VAL A 22 14.48 -10.48 4.34
CA VAL A 22 13.34 -10.12 5.17
C VAL A 22 12.29 -11.23 5.19
N LEU A 23 12.01 -11.87 4.06
CA LEU A 23 11.10 -13.03 4.04
C LEU A 23 11.62 -14.17 4.91
N GLN A 24 12.93 -14.43 4.94
CA GLN A 24 13.52 -15.42 5.87
C GLN A 24 13.31 -15.01 7.33
N ALA A 25 13.55 -13.73 7.65
CA ALA A 25 13.37 -13.21 9.01
C ALA A 25 11.90 -13.26 9.47
N LEU A 26 10.94 -13.20 8.53
CA LEU A 26 9.50 -13.38 8.78
C LEU A 26 9.07 -14.86 8.86
N GLY A 27 10.01 -15.79 8.85
CA GLY A 27 9.72 -17.24 8.94
C GLY A 27 9.40 -17.89 7.59
N GLY A 28 9.84 -17.29 6.49
CA GLY A 28 9.71 -17.84 5.14
C GLY A 28 8.48 -17.35 4.37
N SER A 29 7.56 -16.60 5.00
CA SER A 29 6.40 -16.01 4.34
C SER A 29 5.97 -14.69 4.99
N GLY A 30 5.29 -13.83 4.23
CA GLY A 30 4.77 -12.57 4.75
C GLY A 30 3.82 -11.88 3.77
N THR A 31 2.96 -11.04 4.30
CA THR A 31 2.13 -10.13 3.49
C THR A 31 2.98 -9.02 2.89
N VAL A 32 2.49 -8.39 1.81
CA VAL A 32 3.14 -7.22 1.21
C VAL A 32 3.44 -6.15 2.28
N LYS A 33 2.50 -5.91 3.19
CA LYS A 33 2.67 -4.92 4.26
C LYS A 33 3.79 -5.32 5.22
N GLU A 34 3.80 -6.54 5.73
CA GLU A 34 4.84 -7.03 6.65
C GLU A 34 6.23 -6.98 6.03
N ILE A 35 6.33 -7.35 4.74
CA ILE A 35 7.60 -7.27 4.00
C ILE A 35 8.06 -5.82 3.89
N ASN A 36 7.18 -4.90 3.48
CA ASN A 36 7.51 -3.49 3.33
C ASN A 36 7.91 -2.86 4.66
N ASP A 37 7.13 -3.07 5.73
CA ASP A 37 7.41 -2.54 7.07
C ASP A 37 8.75 -3.07 7.59
N LYS A 38 9.01 -4.36 7.40
CA LYS A 38 10.27 -4.99 7.83
C LYS A 38 11.50 -4.53 7.02
N ILE A 39 11.34 -4.22 5.73
CA ILE A 39 12.39 -3.60 4.89
C ILE A 39 12.73 -2.21 5.42
N ILE A 40 11.72 -1.38 5.72
CA ILE A 40 11.90 -0.03 6.25
C ILE A 40 12.69 -0.09 7.57
N GLU A 41 12.31 -0.99 8.46
CA GLU A 41 12.99 -1.21 9.74
C GLU A 41 14.45 -1.68 9.55
N THR A 42 14.65 -2.72 8.72
CA THR A 42 15.95 -3.37 8.54
C THR A 42 16.96 -2.43 7.88
N LEU A 43 16.53 -1.69 6.86
CA LEU A 43 17.38 -0.73 6.16
C LEU A 43 17.41 0.65 6.83
N LYS A 44 16.65 0.84 7.92
CA LYS A 44 16.54 2.11 8.67
C LYS A 44 16.23 3.30 7.74
N LEU A 45 15.28 3.09 6.82
CA LEU A 45 14.94 4.10 5.82
C LEU A 45 14.27 5.32 6.48
N PRO A 46 14.75 6.54 6.18
CA PRO A 46 14.14 7.75 6.72
C PRO A 46 12.78 8.03 6.05
N ASP A 47 11.90 8.74 6.75
CA ASP A 47 10.56 9.09 6.26
C ASP A 47 10.60 9.85 4.92
N SER A 48 11.66 10.65 4.70
CA SER A 48 11.90 11.35 3.44
C SER A 48 12.10 10.44 2.22
N VAL A 49 12.40 9.16 2.43
CA VAL A 49 12.50 8.11 1.39
C VAL A 49 11.21 7.31 1.32
N VAL A 50 10.64 6.96 2.48
CA VAL A 50 9.45 6.11 2.59
C VAL A 50 8.20 6.79 2.02
N ASP A 51 8.05 8.11 2.26
CA ASP A 51 6.85 8.86 1.92
C ASP A 51 6.88 9.49 0.51
N VAL A 52 7.92 9.23 -0.29
CA VAL A 52 7.99 9.73 -1.68
C VAL A 52 6.97 9.00 -2.55
N LEU A 53 6.04 9.73 -3.15
CA LEU A 53 5.06 9.18 -4.08
C LEU A 53 5.69 8.83 -5.42
N HIS A 54 5.37 7.66 -5.98
CA HIS A 54 5.81 7.23 -7.30
C HIS A 54 5.24 8.13 -8.41
N ASP A 55 3.94 8.31 -8.43
CA ASP A 55 3.24 9.26 -9.31
C ASP A 55 2.08 9.93 -8.54
N PRO A 56 2.29 11.15 -8.03
CA PRO A 56 1.29 11.86 -7.23
C PRO A 56 -0.05 12.09 -7.94
N ASN A 57 -0.06 12.02 -9.28
CA ASN A 57 -1.27 12.27 -10.07
C ASN A 57 -2.04 10.99 -10.38
N ARG A 58 -1.39 9.83 -10.33
CA ARG A 58 -1.96 8.57 -10.81
C ARG A 58 -2.17 7.53 -9.73
N SER A 59 -1.31 7.48 -8.71
CA SER A 59 -1.35 6.40 -7.72
C SER A 59 -0.96 6.90 -6.33
N PRO A 60 -1.66 6.43 -5.27
CA PRO A 60 -1.22 6.64 -3.89
C PRO A 60 -0.01 5.79 -3.50
N GLN A 61 0.57 5.03 -4.41
CA GLN A 61 1.71 4.17 -4.16
C GLN A 61 2.98 4.98 -3.97
N THR A 62 3.78 4.64 -2.96
CA THR A 62 5.10 5.25 -2.78
C THR A 62 6.10 4.69 -3.78
N GLU A 63 7.17 5.45 -4.06
CA GLU A 63 8.28 5.01 -4.91
C GLU A 63 8.93 3.74 -4.34
N LEU A 64 9.09 3.67 -3.02
CA LEU A 64 9.62 2.48 -2.34
C LEU A 64 8.73 1.25 -2.57
N GLU A 65 7.41 1.38 -2.39
CA GLU A 65 6.46 0.29 -2.63
C GLU A 65 6.50 -0.20 -4.08
N TYR A 66 6.62 0.72 -5.03
CA TYR A 66 6.77 0.41 -6.45
C TYR A 66 8.05 -0.39 -6.72
N GLN A 67 9.20 0.05 -6.18
CA GLN A 67 10.48 -0.65 -6.35
C GLN A 67 10.46 -2.03 -5.67
N LEU A 68 9.82 -2.16 -4.50
CA LEU A 68 9.65 -3.44 -3.80
C LEU A 68 8.75 -4.42 -4.56
N ALA A 69 7.71 -3.93 -5.24
CA ALA A 69 6.86 -4.76 -6.10
C ALA A 69 7.66 -5.36 -7.26
N TRP A 70 8.54 -4.58 -7.89
CA TRP A 70 9.45 -5.07 -8.92
C TRP A 70 10.46 -6.08 -8.36
N ALA A 71 11.05 -5.84 -7.20
CA ALA A 71 11.97 -6.79 -6.56
C ALA A 71 11.30 -8.15 -6.32
N ARG A 72 10.06 -8.18 -5.82
CA ARG A 72 9.27 -9.41 -5.66
C ARG A 72 8.98 -10.09 -6.99
N THR A 73 8.68 -9.33 -8.03
CA THR A 73 8.43 -9.86 -9.38
C THR A 73 9.67 -10.56 -9.95
N TYR A 74 10.85 -9.98 -9.79
CA TYR A 74 12.10 -10.61 -10.23
C TYR A 74 12.43 -11.86 -9.42
N LEU A 75 12.25 -11.84 -8.10
CA LEU A 75 12.43 -13.03 -7.26
C LEU A 75 11.46 -14.17 -7.63
N LYS A 76 10.20 -13.84 -7.97
CA LYS A 76 9.22 -14.81 -8.48
C LYS A 76 9.67 -15.40 -9.82
N LYS A 77 10.10 -14.58 -10.77
CA LYS A 77 10.62 -15.06 -12.08
C LYS A 77 11.86 -15.93 -11.93
N TYR A 78 12.69 -15.63 -10.96
CA TYR A 78 13.85 -16.45 -10.61
C TYR A 78 13.47 -17.77 -9.97
N GLY A 79 12.26 -17.88 -9.42
CA GLY A 79 11.74 -19.06 -8.72
C GLY A 79 12.08 -19.10 -7.23
N ALA A 80 12.62 -18.02 -6.67
CA ALA A 80 13.00 -17.95 -5.26
C ALA A 80 11.81 -17.74 -4.32
N ILE A 81 10.78 -17.02 -4.78
CA ILE A 81 9.55 -16.80 -4.05
C ILE A 81 8.32 -17.08 -4.91
N GLU A 82 7.20 -17.33 -4.28
CA GLU A 82 5.90 -17.52 -4.93
C GLU A 82 4.81 -16.73 -4.21
N ASN A 83 3.72 -16.45 -4.93
CA ASN A 83 2.54 -15.83 -4.36
C ASN A 83 1.55 -16.94 -3.95
N CYS A 84 1.44 -17.19 -2.65
CA CYS A 84 0.61 -18.28 -2.11
C CYS A 84 -0.87 -17.93 -2.05
N SER A 85 -1.18 -16.64 -1.87
CA SER A 85 -2.52 -16.07 -1.90
C SER A 85 -2.43 -14.58 -2.19
N LYS A 86 -3.55 -13.92 -2.47
CA LYS A 86 -3.55 -12.49 -2.81
C LYS A 86 -2.80 -11.66 -1.76
N GLY A 87 -1.65 -11.11 -2.16
CA GLY A 87 -0.80 -10.26 -1.31
C GLY A 87 0.06 -11.00 -0.29
N VAL A 88 0.15 -12.34 -0.33
CA VAL A 88 1.02 -13.15 0.55
C VAL A 88 2.10 -13.83 -0.29
N TRP A 89 3.33 -13.61 0.10
CA TRP A 89 4.52 -14.13 -0.56
C TRP A 89 5.25 -15.12 0.33
N ALA A 90 5.75 -16.21 -0.24
CA ALA A 90 6.54 -17.21 0.48
C ALA A 90 7.80 -17.59 -0.31
N ILE A 91 8.82 -18.02 0.42
CA ILE A 91 10.03 -18.63 -0.15
C ILE A 91 9.69 -20.03 -0.65
N THR A 92 10.08 -20.34 -1.88
CA THR A 92 9.87 -21.68 -2.45
C THR A 92 10.73 -22.72 -1.76
N SER A 93 10.30 -23.99 -1.77
CA SER A 93 10.98 -25.11 -1.09
C SER A 93 12.45 -25.24 -1.48
N ASN A 94 12.79 -24.96 -2.73
CA ASN A 94 14.16 -25.05 -3.24
C ASN A 94 15.11 -23.99 -2.66
N PHE A 95 14.57 -22.92 -2.10
CA PHE A 95 15.32 -21.77 -1.59
C PHE A 95 15.29 -21.65 -0.06
N LEU A 96 14.60 -22.53 0.66
CA LEU A 96 14.53 -22.49 2.13
C LEU A 96 15.89 -22.64 2.83
N SER A 97 16.82 -23.39 2.22
CA SER A 97 18.17 -23.61 2.77
C SER A 97 19.19 -22.55 2.33
N ILE A 98 18.82 -21.67 1.39
CA ILE A 98 19.71 -20.65 0.85
C ILE A 98 19.67 -19.45 1.79
N LYS A 99 20.83 -19.04 2.31
CA LYS A 99 20.92 -17.90 3.26
C LYS A 99 20.91 -16.55 2.58
N GLU A 100 21.43 -16.46 1.37
CA GLU A 100 21.63 -15.20 0.67
C GLU A 100 21.47 -15.39 -0.83
N ILE A 101 20.90 -14.41 -1.52
CA ILE A 101 20.72 -14.40 -2.98
C ILE A 101 21.45 -13.17 -3.55
N ASP A 102 22.24 -13.37 -4.60
CA ASP A 102 22.81 -12.26 -5.36
C ASP A 102 21.75 -11.64 -6.27
N GLY A 103 21.38 -10.39 -6.00
CA GLY A 103 20.41 -9.64 -6.80
C GLY A 103 20.79 -9.53 -8.29
N LYS A 104 22.09 -9.46 -8.61
CA LYS A 104 22.58 -9.41 -10.00
C LYS A 104 22.34 -10.75 -10.74
N ASP A 105 22.51 -11.87 -10.05
CA ASP A 105 22.24 -13.19 -10.62
C ASP A 105 20.74 -13.39 -10.87
N VAL A 106 19.90 -12.92 -9.93
CA VAL A 106 18.43 -12.91 -10.08
C VAL A 106 18.03 -12.14 -11.33
N LEU A 107 18.54 -10.94 -11.52
CA LEU A 107 18.22 -10.12 -12.68
C LEU A 107 18.68 -10.77 -13.99
N ARG A 108 19.92 -11.24 -14.03
CA ARG A 108 20.48 -11.89 -15.21
C ARG A 108 19.62 -13.07 -15.66
N LYS A 109 19.19 -13.93 -14.73
CA LYS A 109 18.38 -15.11 -15.07
C LYS A 109 16.92 -14.76 -15.33
N ALA A 110 16.35 -13.79 -14.62
CA ALA A 110 14.96 -13.37 -14.81
C ALA A 110 14.75 -12.59 -16.14
N THR A 111 15.79 -11.98 -16.69
CA THR A 111 15.76 -11.25 -17.96
C THR A 111 16.30 -12.04 -19.15
N SER A 112 16.89 -13.22 -18.93
CA SER A 112 17.37 -14.09 -20.01
C SER A 112 16.18 -14.68 -20.79
N PRO A 113 16.18 -14.67 -22.13
CA PRO A 113 15.11 -15.27 -22.93
C PRO A 113 15.05 -16.77 -22.66
N LYS A 114 13.84 -17.29 -22.43
CA LYS A 114 13.61 -18.72 -22.31
C LYS A 114 14.03 -19.40 -23.62
N LYS A 115 14.99 -20.35 -23.55
CA LYS A 115 15.38 -21.18 -24.69
C LYS A 115 14.16 -21.97 -25.15
N GLY A 116 13.54 -21.59 -26.28
CA GLY A 116 12.46 -22.38 -26.87
C GLY A 116 11.48 -21.67 -27.80
N GLU A 117 11.76 -20.45 -28.29
CA GLU A 117 11.01 -19.92 -29.44
C GLU A 117 11.97 -19.33 -30.44
N THR A 118 12.18 -20.11 -31.51
CA THR A 118 12.92 -19.70 -32.70
C THR A 118 12.00 -18.81 -33.53
N THR A 119 12.26 -17.52 -33.57
CA THR A 119 11.77 -16.69 -34.67
C THR A 119 12.93 -15.81 -35.17
N ILE A 120 13.21 -15.98 -36.45
CA ILE A 120 14.19 -15.28 -37.25
C ILE A 120 13.68 -13.85 -37.46
N ALA A 121 14.44 -12.84 -37.08
CA ALA A 121 14.73 -11.59 -37.80
C ALA A 121 15.25 -10.49 -36.85
N GLN A 122 16.42 -10.10 -37.12
CA GLN A 122 17.14 -8.81 -37.06
C GLN A 122 16.53 -7.64 -36.26
N GLU A 123 17.42 -7.08 -35.40
CA GLU A 123 17.56 -5.68 -34.98
C GLU A 123 16.71 -5.16 -33.86
N ILE A 124 17.44 -4.61 -32.87
CA ILE A 124 17.07 -3.95 -31.64
C ILE A 124 16.87 -4.97 -30.49
N PRO A 125 17.61 -4.90 -29.36
CA PRO A 125 17.29 -5.70 -28.20
C PRO A 125 15.93 -5.21 -27.68
N GLU A 126 14.87 -5.94 -28.05
CA GLU A 126 13.59 -5.82 -27.37
C GLU A 126 13.87 -6.08 -25.87
N VAL A 127 13.81 -5.01 -25.10
CA VAL A 127 13.68 -5.09 -23.67
C VAL A 127 12.47 -5.99 -23.44
N ASN A 128 12.70 -7.24 -23.01
CA ASN A 128 11.64 -8.13 -22.56
C ASN A 128 10.80 -7.33 -21.56
N ILE A 129 9.66 -6.85 -22.02
CA ILE A 129 8.72 -6.07 -21.22
C ILE A 129 8.27 -7.03 -20.11
N VAL A 130 8.88 -6.86 -18.93
CA VAL A 130 8.42 -7.54 -17.74
C VAL A 130 7.04 -6.95 -17.46
N GLU A 131 6.00 -7.78 -17.54
CA GLU A 131 4.65 -7.34 -17.18
C GLU A 131 4.69 -6.62 -15.84
N GLU A 132 4.02 -5.46 -15.76
CA GLU A 132 3.95 -4.70 -14.52
C GLU A 132 3.48 -5.61 -13.37
N PRO A 133 4.08 -5.47 -12.17
CA PRO A 133 3.65 -6.25 -11.01
C PRO A 133 2.13 -6.15 -10.81
N GLU A 134 1.48 -7.24 -10.43
CA GLU A 134 0.03 -7.27 -10.15
C GLU A 134 -0.43 -6.17 -9.19
N GLU A 135 0.49 -5.69 -8.35
CA GLU A 135 0.28 -4.60 -7.40
C GLU A 135 0.15 -3.22 -8.09
N VAL A 136 0.68 -3.11 -9.33
CA VAL A 136 0.60 -1.90 -10.18
C VAL A 136 -0.46 -2.13 -11.26
N GLN A 137 -1.69 -2.35 -10.85
CA GLN A 137 -2.77 -2.71 -11.79
C GLN A 137 -3.36 -1.46 -12.47
N PRO A 138 -3.52 -1.44 -13.80
CA PRO A 138 -4.11 -0.31 -14.53
C PRO A 138 -5.51 0.07 -14.03
N TRP A 139 -6.29 -0.89 -13.52
CA TRP A 139 -7.62 -0.62 -12.97
C TRP A 139 -7.57 0.19 -11.66
N LYS A 140 -6.54 0.00 -10.82
CA LYS A 140 -6.36 0.79 -9.59
C LYS A 140 -6.09 2.25 -9.92
N VAL A 141 -5.25 2.50 -10.92
CA VAL A 141 -4.97 3.85 -11.42
C VAL A 141 -6.27 4.50 -11.92
N ARG A 142 -7.03 3.77 -12.75
CA ARG A 142 -8.32 4.26 -13.26
C ARG A 142 -9.34 4.49 -12.14
N LEU A 143 -9.39 3.61 -11.14
CA LEU A 143 -10.26 3.78 -9.99
C LEU A 143 -9.92 5.06 -9.22
N ILE A 144 -8.64 5.29 -8.91
CA ILE A 144 -8.19 6.49 -8.21
C ILE A 144 -8.50 7.76 -9.03
N GLU A 145 -8.33 7.73 -10.36
CA GLU A 145 -8.72 8.84 -11.23
C GLU A 145 -10.22 9.15 -11.14
N VAL A 146 -11.06 8.12 -11.18
CA VAL A 146 -12.52 8.28 -11.00
C VAL A 146 -12.86 8.87 -9.63
N LEU A 147 -12.26 8.36 -8.56
CA LEU A 147 -12.47 8.86 -7.20
C LEU A 147 -11.99 10.32 -7.04
N HIS A 148 -10.87 10.68 -7.66
CA HIS A 148 -10.36 12.06 -7.65
C HIS A 148 -11.26 13.05 -8.42
N ASN A 149 -11.97 12.58 -9.44
CA ASN A 149 -12.88 13.40 -10.24
C ASN A 149 -14.32 13.43 -9.69
N MET A 150 -14.63 12.60 -8.71
CA MET A 150 -15.92 12.56 -8.03
C MET A 150 -16.12 13.85 -7.22
N ASP A 151 -17.36 14.34 -7.09
CA ASP A 151 -17.66 15.44 -6.19
C ASP A 151 -17.46 15.01 -4.71
N PRO A 152 -17.15 15.95 -3.79
CA PRO A 152 -16.90 15.59 -2.39
C PRO A 152 -18.07 14.85 -1.72
N TRP A 153 -19.30 15.26 -2.00
CA TRP A 153 -20.50 14.59 -1.50
C TRP A 153 -20.68 13.19 -2.05
N GLY A 154 -20.33 12.99 -3.32
CA GLY A 154 -20.31 11.68 -3.95
C GLY A 154 -19.33 10.76 -3.25
N PHE A 155 -18.15 11.26 -2.89
CA PHE A 155 -17.13 10.49 -2.19
C PHE A 155 -17.57 10.11 -0.75
N GLU A 156 -18.18 11.03 0.00
CA GLU A 156 -18.74 10.74 1.33
C GLU A 156 -19.86 9.68 1.27
N ARG A 157 -20.77 9.77 0.28
CA ARG A 157 -21.82 8.75 0.06
C ARG A 157 -21.25 7.40 -0.34
N LEU A 158 -20.19 7.39 -1.16
CA LEU A 158 -19.48 6.17 -1.51
C LEU A 158 -18.86 5.53 -0.27
N ALA A 159 -18.20 6.31 0.58
CA ALA A 159 -17.64 5.84 1.84
C ALA A 159 -18.72 5.31 2.79
N GLN A 160 -19.86 5.99 2.90
CA GLN A 160 -21.00 5.50 3.65
C GLN A 160 -21.49 4.12 3.14
N ARG A 161 -21.59 3.95 1.83
CA ARG A 161 -21.98 2.68 1.22
C ARG A 161 -20.93 1.60 1.47
N LEU A 162 -19.66 1.93 1.30
CA LEU A 162 -18.54 1.02 1.58
C LEU A 162 -18.59 0.51 3.03
N LEU A 163 -18.77 1.40 4.00
CA LEU A 163 -18.89 1.02 5.40
C LEU A 163 -20.06 0.07 5.64
N ARG A 164 -21.22 0.30 5.00
CA ARG A 164 -22.38 -0.62 5.09
C ARG A 164 -22.07 -2.01 4.52
N GLU A 165 -21.40 -2.07 3.38
CA GLU A 165 -20.95 -3.35 2.77
C GLU A 165 -19.90 -4.06 3.65
N CYS A 166 -19.12 -3.32 4.45
CA CYS A 166 -18.22 -3.85 5.46
C CYS A 166 -18.91 -4.27 6.78
N GLY A 167 -20.25 -4.24 6.85
CA GLY A 167 -21.00 -4.70 8.02
C GLY A 167 -21.33 -3.63 9.06
N PHE A 168 -21.04 -2.35 8.78
CA PHE A 168 -21.46 -1.26 9.63
C PHE A 168 -22.98 -1.03 9.51
N THR A 169 -23.62 -0.78 10.63
CA THR A 169 -25.06 -0.47 10.71
C THR A 169 -25.28 0.98 11.16
N GLN A 170 -26.47 1.51 10.91
CA GLN A 170 -26.83 2.87 11.32
C GLN A 170 -25.86 3.95 10.80
N VAL A 171 -25.23 3.71 9.65
CA VAL A 171 -24.28 4.65 9.06
C VAL A 171 -25.03 5.90 8.58
N GLN A 172 -24.67 7.05 9.11
CA GLN A 172 -25.24 8.36 8.81
C GLN A 172 -24.13 9.34 8.44
N VAL A 173 -24.35 10.14 7.39
CA VAL A 173 -23.47 11.27 7.04
C VAL A 173 -23.96 12.49 7.80
N THR A 174 -23.06 13.21 8.46
CA THR A 174 -23.40 14.45 9.18
C THR A 174 -23.68 15.56 8.17
N LYS A 175 -24.57 16.49 8.55
CA LYS A 175 -24.83 17.67 7.70
C LYS A 175 -23.69 18.67 7.85
N LYS A 176 -23.30 19.25 6.78
CA LYS A 176 -22.15 20.11 6.42
C LYS A 176 -21.75 21.29 7.31
N THR A 177 -22.21 21.44 8.52
CA THR A 177 -21.96 22.65 9.30
C THR A 177 -21.42 22.36 10.71
N GLY A 178 -20.10 22.51 10.86
CA GLY A 178 -19.51 22.72 12.17
C GLY A 178 -19.01 21.50 12.95
N ASP A 179 -18.93 20.32 12.35
CA ASP A 179 -18.71 19.04 13.05
C ASP A 179 -17.23 18.69 13.28
N GLY A 180 -16.34 19.69 13.27
CA GLY A 180 -14.93 19.48 13.60
C GLY A 180 -14.17 18.50 12.69
N GLY A 181 -14.75 18.14 11.52
CA GLY A 181 -14.13 17.22 10.57
C GLY A 181 -14.65 15.78 10.60
N ILE A 182 -15.75 15.50 11.32
CA ILE A 182 -16.46 14.22 11.25
C ILE A 182 -17.48 14.28 10.10
N ASP A 183 -17.34 13.37 9.13
CA ASP A 183 -18.25 13.30 7.99
C ASP A 183 -19.43 12.35 8.23
N GLY A 184 -19.34 11.52 9.26
CA GLY A 184 -20.44 10.68 9.67
C GLY A 184 -20.12 9.75 10.82
N THR A 185 -21.17 9.04 11.25
CA THR A 185 -21.10 8.05 12.33
C THR A 185 -21.77 6.74 11.92
N GLY A 186 -21.48 5.68 12.64
CA GLY A 186 -22.09 4.36 12.42
C GLY A 186 -21.83 3.44 13.60
N LYS A 187 -22.40 2.24 13.53
CA LYS A 187 -22.15 1.17 14.50
C LYS A 187 -21.55 -0.04 13.81
N LEU A 188 -20.41 -0.50 14.29
CA LEU A 188 -19.83 -1.78 13.91
C LEU A 188 -20.30 -2.84 14.89
N LYS A 189 -20.93 -3.91 14.36
CA LYS A 189 -21.32 -5.07 15.17
C LYS A 189 -20.42 -6.25 14.84
N ILE A 190 -19.81 -6.84 15.87
CA ILE A 190 -18.96 -8.03 15.74
C ILE A 190 -19.68 -9.21 16.38
N ASN A 191 -19.97 -10.24 15.58
CA ASN A 191 -20.59 -11.52 16.01
C ASN A 191 -21.90 -11.34 16.80
N GLY A 192 -22.60 -10.23 16.64
CA GLY A 192 -23.85 -9.95 17.35
C GLY A 192 -23.72 -9.63 18.83
N ILE A 193 -22.53 -9.73 19.40
CA ILE A 193 -22.27 -9.58 20.85
C ILE A 193 -21.69 -8.19 21.16
N PHE A 194 -20.71 -7.75 20.37
CA PHE A 194 -20.05 -6.47 20.55
C PHE A 194 -20.55 -5.44 19.53
N SER A 195 -20.76 -4.22 19.99
CA SER A 195 -21.04 -3.09 19.11
C SER A 195 -20.18 -1.90 19.50
N PHE A 196 -19.59 -1.24 18.50
CA PHE A 196 -18.76 -0.06 18.68
C PHE A 196 -19.41 1.13 17.95
N ASN A 197 -19.48 2.26 18.62
CA ASN A 197 -19.81 3.53 17.96
C ASN A 197 -18.57 4.03 17.22
N VAL A 198 -18.73 4.28 15.94
CA VAL A 198 -17.64 4.65 15.06
C VAL A 198 -17.95 5.99 14.40
N ALA A 199 -16.98 6.90 14.40
CA ALA A 199 -17.03 8.09 13.55
C ALA A 199 -16.07 7.90 12.37
N PHE A 200 -16.39 8.51 11.22
CA PHE A 200 -15.52 8.47 10.07
C PHE A 200 -15.29 9.85 9.46
N GLN A 201 -14.09 10.01 8.88
CA GLN A 201 -13.72 11.17 8.08
C GLN A 201 -13.26 10.71 6.70
N CYS A 202 -13.65 11.44 5.66
CA CYS A 202 -13.35 11.15 4.28
C CYS A 202 -12.55 12.30 3.66
N LYS A 203 -11.30 12.06 3.29
CA LYS A 203 -10.49 13.07 2.61
C LYS A 203 -10.11 12.60 1.21
N ARG A 204 -10.67 13.26 0.20
CA ARG A 204 -10.30 13.06 -1.19
C ARG A 204 -9.04 13.86 -1.53
N TYR A 205 -7.89 13.27 -1.25
CA TYR A 205 -6.57 13.87 -1.44
C TYR A 205 -5.84 13.31 -2.66
N LYS A 206 -5.07 14.18 -3.33
CA LYS A 206 -4.04 13.79 -4.33
C LYS A 206 -2.62 13.72 -3.73
N GLY A 207 -2.50 13.83 -2.44
CA GLY A 207 -1.23 13.87 -1.72
C GLY A 207 -1.21 12.97 -0.51
N ALA A 208 -0.34 13.30 0.45
CA ALA A 208 -0.16 12.51 1.66
C ALA A 208 -0.98 13.08 2.83
N VAL A 209 -1.59 12.19 3.60
CA VAL A 209 -2.22 12.48 4.90
C VAL A 209 -1.14 12.42 5.97
N GLY A 210 -0.96 13.52 6.71
CA GLY A 210 0.05 13.65 7.76
C GLY A 210 -0.48 13.30 9.15
N ALA A 211 0.44 13.27 10.13
CA ALA A 211 0.08 13.05 11.54
C ALA A 211 -0.83 14.15 12.11
N SER A 212 -0.76 15.38 11.58
CA SER A 212 -1.67 16.47 11.96
C SER A 212 -3.11 16.14 11.62
N ASP A 213 -3.37 15.64 10.40
CA ASP A 213 -4.73 15.26 9.97
C ASP A 213 -5.34 14.22 10.91
N ILE A 214 -4.53 13.25 11.33
CA ILE A 214 -4.97 12.20 12.27
C ILE A 214 -5.24 12.75 13.67
N ARG A 215 -4.39 13.68 14.17
CA ARG A 215 -4.62 14.35 15.46
C ARG A 215 -5.86 15.21 15.46
N ASP A 216 -6.08 15.97 14.38
CA ASP A 216 -7.24 16.84 14.22
C ASP A 216 -8.53 16.01 14.22
N PHE A 217 -8.55 14.92 13.43
CA PHE A 217 -9.68 13.99 13.43
C PHE A 217 -9.92 13.36 14.80
N ARG A 218 -8.86 12.88 15.48
CA ARG A 218 -8.98 12.33 16.84
C ARG A 218 -9.53 13.37 17.81
N GLY A 219 -9.08 14.62 17.71
CA GLY A 219 -9.56 15.72 18.55
C GLY A 219 -11.05 16.05 18.36
N SER A 220 -11.62 15.67 17.22
CA SER A 220 -13.05 15.85 16.92
C SER A 220 -13.94 14.73 17.46
N LEU A 221 -13.34 13.59 17.86
CA LEU A 221 -14.10 12.45 18.36
C LEU A 221 -14.67 12.76 19.74
N THR A 222 -15.98 12.54 19.91
CA THR A 222 -16.68 12.68 21.18
C THR A 222 -16.48 11.43 22.05
N THR A 223 -16.76 11.54 23.35
CA THR A 223 -16.51 10.47 24.33
C THR A 223 -17.37 9.22 24.11
N ASP A 224 -18.44 9.31 23.37
CA ASP A 224 -19.33 8.20 23.00
C ASP A 224 -18.84 7.44 21.74
N ILE A 225 -17.83 7.96 21.03
CA ILE A 225 -17.20 7.29 19.90
C ILE A 225 -16.03 6.44 20.40
N GLU A 226 -16.07 5.16 20.11
CA GLU A 226 -15.06 4.20 20.56
C GLU A 226 -13.94 4.03 19.54
N LYS A 227 -14.23 4.25 18.23
CA LYS A 227 -13.26 4.13 17.14
C LYS A 227 -13.44 5.21 16.08
N GLY A 228 -12.31 5.65 15.50
CA GLY A 228 -12.30 6.50 14.32
C GLY A 228 -11.91 5.70 13.08
N VAL A 229 -12.52 6.02 11.93
CA VAL A 229 -12.13 5.49 10.61
C VAL A 229 -11.80 6.64 9.68
N PHE A 230 -10.57 6.67 9.16
CA PHE A 230 -10.12 7.71 8.24
C PHE A 230 -10.00 7.16 6.82
N ILE A 231 -10.86 7.64 5.91
CA ILE A 231 -10.94 7.16 4.52
C ILE A 231 -10.34 8.21 3.59
N THR A 232 -9.35 7.82 2.80
CA THR A 232 -8.71 8.73 1.86
C THR A 232 -8.37 8.08 0.53
N THR A 233 -8.28 8.90 -0.52
CA THR A 233 -7.68 8.54 -1.81
C THR A 233 -6.18 8.84 -1.85
N GLY A 234 -5.67 9.52 -0.82
CA GLY A 234 -4.25 9.83 -0.65
C GLY A 234 -3.47 8.69 0.02
N VAL A 235 -2.23 8.99 0.39
CA VAL A 235 -1.33 8.06 1.10
C VAL A 235 -1.16 8.52 2.53
N PHE A 236 -1.19 7.59 3.47
CA PHE A 236 -0.79 7.91 4.84
C PHE A 236 0.73 7.91 4.97
N THR A 237 1.30 9.00 5.48
CA THR A 237 2.70 9.03 5.85
C THR A 237 2.99 8.04 6.97
N LYS A 238 4.26 7.66 7.14
CA LYS A 238 4.67 6.82 8.27
C LYS A 238 4.26 7.44 9.61
N ALA A 239 4.51 8.74 9.79
CA ALA A 239 4.12 9.47 10.99
C ALA A 239 2.60 9.48 11.22
N ALA A 240 1.76 9.50 10.16
CA ALA A 240 0.32 9.38 10.27
C ALA A 240 -0.11 7.99 10.76
N LYS A 241 0.50 6.92 10.23
CA LYS A 241 0.22 5.53 10.65
C LYS A 241 0.61 5.30 12.13
N GLU A 242 1.78 5.82 12.54
CA GLU A 242 2.24 5.77 13.93
C GLU A 242 1.31 6.56 14.86
N GLU A 243 0.88 7.77 14.45
CA GLU A 243 -0.08 8.56 15.23
C GLU A 243 -1.43 7.85 15.34
N ALA A 244 -1.94 7.23 14.27
CA ALA A 244 -3.22 6.51 14.26
C ALA A 244 -3.25 5.36 15.29
N SER A 245 -2.17 4.60 15.38
CA SER A 245 -2.01 3.44 16.27
C SER A 245 -1.32 3.75 17.60
N ASN A 246 -1.18 5.03 17.99
CA ASN A 246 -0.46 5.44 19.20
C ASN A 246 -1.09 4.83 20.46
N PRO A 247 -0.33 4.03 21.25
CA PRO A 247 -0.84 3.41 22.47
C PRO A 247 -1.34 4.45 23.49
N GLY A 248 -2.46 4.15 24.15
CA GLY A 248 -3.05 5.05 25.15
C GLY A 248 -3.93 6.17 24.58
N LYS A 249 -4.03 6.26 23.26
CA LYS A 249 -4.97 7.16 22.57
C LYS A 249 -6.09 6.38 21.89
N GLN A 250 -7.20 7.07 21.61
CA GLN A 250 -8.28 6.49 20.80
C GLN A 250 -7.74 6.06 19.43
N GLN A 251 -7.94 4.81 19.08
CA GLN A 251 -7.39 4.22 17.85
C GLN A 251 -8.14 4.71 16.62
N ILE A 252 -7.41 4.95 15.55
CA ILE A 252 -7.93 5.33 14.24
C ILE A 252 -7.47 4.26 13.22
N ASP A 253 -8.43 3.70 12.50
CA ASP A 253 -8.25 2.70 11.46
C ASP A 253 -8.32 3.32 10.07
#